data_f07174079b970079569b1a0b06cc8bc0
#
_entry.id   f07174079b970079569b1a0b06cc8bc0
#
_cell.length_a   1.000
_cell.length_b   1.000
_cell.length_c   1.000
_cell.angle_alpha   90.00
_cell.angle_beta   90.00
_cell.angle_gamma   90.00
#
_symmetry.space_group_name_H-M   'P 1'
#
loop_
_entity.id
_entity.type
_entity.pdbx_description
1 polymer ?
#
loop_
_entity_poly.entity_id
_entity_poly.type
_entity_poly.pdbx_seq_one_letter_code
_entity_poly.pdbx_strand_id
1 'polypeptide(L)'
;LRKVNSEYQNGELPPLQEEDFDCVMSVNLKGVFNCLKGGVRQMLKSGGGAIVNIASTVATMAINDRLAYSTSKGGVLAMTYSVAKDHLHDNIRCNAILPGRIHTPFVDGFIAENYPDNQAEMFRKLSEYQPIGRMGTPAEVGAMAVFLCSDEASFITGAPFPVDGGTLYVR
;
A
#
# COMPACT_ATOMS: atom_id res chain seq x y z
N LEU A 1 -1.33 -0.44 -16.24
CA LEU A 1 -0.40 0.63 -15.88
C LEU A 1 0.55 0.84 -17.04
N ARG A 2 0.30 1.88 -17.86
CA ARG A 2 1.18 2.25 -18.97
C ARG A 2 2.56 2.63 -18.43
N LYS A 3 3.61 2.40 -19.25
CA LYS A 3 4.98 2.84 -19.00
C LYS A 3 4.98 4.31 -18.60
N VAL A 4 5.30 4.61 -17.37
CA VAL A 4 5.81 5.91 -16.99
C VAL A 4 7.33 5.75 -16.94
N ASN A 5 7.94 5.66 -18.12
CA ASN A 5 9.37 5.84 -18.26
C ASN A 5 9.57 7.34 -18.41
N SER A 6 9.86 8.03 -17.34
CA SER A 6 10.31 9.40 -17.41
C SER A 6 11.81 9.46 -17.19
N GLU A 7 12.51 9.84 -18.21
CA GLU A 7 13.78 10.53 -18.03
C GLU A 7 13.43 11.92 -17.47
N TYR A 8 13.75 12.17 -16.20
CA TYR A 8 13.68 13.50 -15.63
C TYR A 8 14.62 14.42 -16.40
N GLN A 9 14.07 15.21 -17.29
CA GLN A 9 14.78 16.31 -17.92
C GLN A 9 14.15 17.61 -17.40
N ASN A 10 14.98 18.43 -16.74
CA ASN A 10 14.72 19.84 -16.42
C ASN A 10 13.86 20.19 -15.20
N GLY A 11 13.74 19.35 -14.17
CA GLY A 11 13.09 19.75 -12.90
C GLY A 11 11.56 19.89 -12.96
N GLU A 12 10.94 19.45 -14.05
CA GLU A 12 9.49 19.36 -14.17
C GLU A 12 8.97 18.08 -13.51
N LEU A 13 7.73 18.12 -13.02
CA LEU A 13 7.03 16.89 -12.61
C LEU A 13 7.01 15.92 -13.81
N PRO A 14 7.15 14.59 -13.56
CA PRO A 14 7.07 13.63 -14.65
C PRO A 14 5.81 13.88 -15.48
N PRO A 15 5.81 13.59 -16.79
CA PRO A 15 4.65 13.79 -17.65
C PRO A 15 3.53 12.81 -17.29
N LEU A 16 3.00 13.00 -16.10
CA LEU A 16 1.79 12.31 -15.63
C LEU A 16 0.60 13.03 -16.25
N GLN A 17 -0.12 12.34 -17.11
CA GLN A 17 -1.36 12.88 -17.65
C GLN A 17 -2.40 12.93 -16.55
N GLU A 18 -3.27 13.94 -16.58
CA GLU A 18 -4.34 14.14 -15.59
C GLU A 18 -5.26 12.91 -15.52
N GLU A 19 -5.55 12.31 -16.66
CA GLU A 19 -6.36 11.10 -16.77
C GLU A 19 -5.75 9.89 -16.05
N ASP A 20 -4.41 9.73 -16.11
CA ASP A 20 -3.70 8.66 -15.39
C ASP A 20 -3.73 8.91 -13.87
N PHE A 21 -3.56 10.18 -13.46
CA PHE A 21 -3.70 10.57 -12.05
C PHE A 21 -5.11 10.27 -11.54
N ASP A 22 -6.13 10.71 -12.25
CA ASP A 22 -7.54 10.51 -11.90
C ASP A 22 -7.90 9.02 -11.84
N CYS A 23 -7.41 8.23 -12.77
CA CYS A 23 -7.61 6.79 -12.78
C CYS A 23 -7.04 6.14 -11.51
N VAL A 24 -5.78 6.46 -11.16
CA VAL A 24 -5.14 5.94 -9.94
C VAL A 24 -5.90 6.39 -8.68
N MET A 25 -6.29 7.65 -8.59
CA MET A 25 -7.04 8.19 -7.45
C MET A 25 -8.43 7.57 -7.35
N SER A 26 -9.11 7.37 -8.46
CA SER A 26 -10.44 6.75 -8.50
C SER A 26 -10.40 5.30 -7.98
N VAL A 27 -9.41 4.52 -8.39
CA VAL A 27 -9.30 3.11 -7.97
C VAL A 27 -8.73 3.00 -6.55
N ASN A 28 -7.56 3.59 -6.32
CA ASN A 28 -6.79 3.34 -5.09
C ASN A 28 -7.29 4.12 -3.88
N LEU A 29 -7.85 5.30 -4.08
CA LEU A 29 -8.31 6.16 -2.99
C LEU A 29 -9.83 6.15 -2.85
N LYS A 30 -10.56 6.53 -3.92
CA LYS A 30 -12.03 6.56 -3.88
C LYS A 30 -12.64 5.17 -3.71
N GLY A 31 -12.02 4.12 -4.29
CA GLY A 31 -12.40 2.73 -4.06
C GLY A 31 -12.32 2.36 -2.58
N VAL A 32 -11.21 2.67 -1.91
CA VAL A 32 -11.05 2.44 -0.46
C VAL A 32 -12.06 3.24 0.35
N PHE A 33 -12.28 4.53 0.02
CA PHE A 33 -13.31 5.33 0.67
C PHE A 33 -14.70 4.69 0.59
N ASN A 34 -15.07 4.17 -0.58
CA ASN A 34 -16.37 3.51 -0.76
C ASN A 34 -16.48 2.24 0.11
N CYS A 35 -15.42 1.44 0.20
CA CYS A 35 -15.36 0.26 1.06
C CYS A 35 -15.45 0.65 2.55
N LEU A 36 -14.72 1.67 2.99
CA LEU A 36 -14.76 2.18 4.35
C LEU A 36 -16.17 2.66 4.71
N LYS A 37 -16.81 3.47 3.84
CA LYS A 37 -18.18 3.95 4.04
C LYS A 37 -19.19 2.81 4.23
N GLY A 38 -19.09 1.75 3.41
CA GLY A 38 -19.95 0.58 3.52
C GLY A 38 -19.64 -0.28 4.74
N GLY A 39 -18.36 -0.54 4.99
CA GLY A 39 -17.88 -1.37 6.09
C GLY A 39 -18.20 -0.76 7.46
N VAL A 40 -17.87 0.50 7.68
CA VAL A 40 -18.18 1.22 8.93
C VAL A 40 -19.68 1.22 9.19
N ARG A 41 -20.51 1.52 8.19
CA ARG A 41 -21.97 1.50 8.31
C ARG A 41 -22.48 0.13 8.79
N GLN A 42 -21.89 -0.95 8.29
CA GLN A 42 -22.28 -2.30 8.70
C GLN A 42 -21.76 -2.65 10.11
N MET A 43 -20.52 -2.27 10.41
CA MET A 43 -19.90 -2.51 11.72
C MET A 43 -20.62 -1.78 12.85
N LEU A 44 -21.10 -0.55 12.62
CA LEU A 44 -21.95 0.17 13.58
C LEU A 44 -23.24 -0.57 13.93
N LYS A 45 -23.79 -1.35 12.98
CA LYS A 45 -25.01 -2.15 13.22
C LYS A 45 -24.72 -3.47 13.93
N SER A 46 -23.53 -4.04 13.72
CA SER A 46 -23.12 -5.34 14.28
C SER A 46 -22.36 -5.23 15.60
N GLY A 47 -22.16 -4.01 16.14
CA GLY A 47 -21.50 -3.81 17.44
C GLY A 47 -19.98 -3.68 17.38
N GLY A 48 -19.42 -3.41 16.22
CA GLY A 48 -17.99 -3.17 16.05
C GLY A 48 -17.33 -4.02 14.97
N GLY A 49 -16.01 -3.98 14.91
CA GLY A 49 -15.22 -4.75 13.95
C GLY A 49 -13.78 -4.27 13.78
N ALA A 50 -13.06 -4.90 12.86
CA ALA A 50 -11.70 -4.53 12.52
C ALA A 50 -11.56 -4.27 11.02
N ILE A 51 -10.89 -3.18 10.68
CA ILE A 51 -10.59 -2.76 9.31
C ILE A 51 -9.08 -2.79 9.13
N VAL A 52 -8.63 -3.42 8.04
CA VAL A 52 -7.23 -3.39 7.62
C VAL A 52 -7.16 -2.85 6.21
N ASN A 53 -6.58 -1.66 6.07
CA ASN A 53 -6.32 -1.05 4.78
C ASN A 53 -4.94 -1.47 4.25
N ILE A 54 -4.84 -1.79 2.97
CA ILE A 54 -3.57 -2.04 2.32
C ILE A 54 -3.04 -0.74 1.70
N ALA A 55 -2.15 -0.07 2.45
CA ALA A 55 -1.45 1.10 1.95
C ALA A 55 -0.19 0.69 1.15
N SER A 56 0.96 1.20 1.49
CA SER A 56 2.28 0.84 0.94
C SER A 56 3.36 1.60 1.72
N THR A 57 4.61 1.14 1.68
CA THR A 57 5.76 1.92 2.17
C THR A 57 5.85 3.31 1.53
N VAL A 58 5.41 3.45 0.26
CA VAL A 58 5.39 4.76 -0.44
C VAL A 58 4.39 5.77 0.15
N ALA A 59 3.54 5.36 1.07
CA ALA A 59 2.70 6.30 1.82
C ALA A 59 3.52 7.18 2.79
N THR A 60 4.74 6.76 3.15
CA THR A 60 5.61 7.40 4.14
C THR A 60 7.03 7.64 3.64
N MET A 61 7.39 7.15 2.46
CA MET A 61 8.68 7.37 1.82
C MET A 61 8.52 7.76 0.35
N ALA A 62 9.48 8.49 -0.20
CA ALA A 62 9.49 8.86 -1.62
C ALA A 62 10.13 7.77 -2.48
N ILE A 63 9.54 7.51 -3.63
CA ILE A 63 10.12 6.70 -4.71
C ILE A 63 9.91 7.48 -6.01
N ASN A 64 10.94 7.51 -6.86
CA ASN A 64 10.86 8.20 -8.15
C ASN A 64 9.68 7.68 -9.00
N ASP A 65 9.08 8.56 -9.77
CA ASP A 65 8.04 8.27 -10.75
C ASP A 65 6.78 7.58 -10.17
N ARG A 66 6.41 7.93 -8.94
CA ARG A 66 5.26 7.34 -8.25
C ARG A 66 4.29 8.37 -7.66
N LEU A 67 4.25 9.62 -8.20
CA LEU A 67 3.45 10.71 -7.64
C LEU A 67 2.00 10.30 -7.37
N ALA A 68 1.24 9.88 -8.38
CA ALA A 68 -0.16 9.49 -8.21
C ALA A 68 -0.32 8.30 -7.24
N TYR A 69 0.53 7.28 -7.39
CA TYR A 69 0.48 6.10 -6.53
C TYR A 69 0.80 6.46 -5.07
N SER A 70 1.86 7.21 -4.81
CA SER A 70 2.26 7.64 -3.47
C SER A 70 1.18 8.53 -2.84
N THR A 71 0.61 9.48 -3.61
CA THR A 71 -0.50 10.32 -3.17
C THR A 71 -1.71 9.47 -2.78
N SER A 72 -2.09 8.50 -3.62
CA SER A 72 -3.22 7.61 -3.32
C SER A 72 -3.00 6.79 -2.05
N LYS A 73 -1.79 6.24 -1.86
CA LYS A 73 -1.46 5.42 -0.67
C LYS A 73 -1.28 6.25 0.60
N GLY A 74 -0.77 7.49 0.49
CA GLY A 74 -0.78 8.46 1.58
C GLY A 74 -2.20 8.82 2.01
N GLY A 75 -3.10 9.01 1.04
CA GLY A 75 -4.53 9.24 1.31
C GLY A 75 -5.20 8.06 2.01
N VAL A 76 -4.88 6.81 1.64
CA VAL A 76 -5.37 5.60 2.35
C VAL A 76 -4.90 5.60 3.80
N LEU A 77 -3.65 5.98 4.06
CA LEU A 77 -3.12 6.07 5.42
C LEU A 77 -3.83 7.17 6.24
N ALA A 78 -4.08 8.33 5.65
CA ALA A 78 -4.83 9.41 6.27
C ALA A 78 -6.28 8.98 6.61
N MET A 79 -6.97 8.30 5.68
CA MET A 79 -8.31 7.73 5.95
C MET A 79 -8.28 6.70 7.09
N THR A 80 -7.22 5.89 7.18
CA THR A 80 -7.05 4.93 8.28
C THR A 80 -7.05 5.62 9.64
N TYR A 81 -6.28 6.70 9.78
CA TYR A 81 -6.21 7.49 11.01
C TYR A 81 -7.55 8.15 11.36
N SER A 82 -8.21 8.74 10.36
CA SER A 82 -9.50 9.40 10.54
C SER A 82 -10.56 8.42 11.00
N VAL A 83 -10.73 7.29 10.32
CA VAL A 83 -11.71 6.27 10.70
C VAL A 83 -11.41 5.69 12.08
N ALA A 84 -10.14 5.42 12.40
CA ALA A 84 -9.77 4.95 13.73
C ALA A 84 -10.15 5.97 14.82
N LYS A 85 -9.90 7.26 14.58
CA LYS A 85 -10.20 8.33 15.52
C LYS A 85 -11.71 8.53 15.69
N ASP A 86 -12.45 8.56 14.59
CA ASP A 86 -13.88 8.85 14.60
C ASP A 86 -14.70 7.75 15.29
N HIS A 87 -14.21 6.49 15.26
CA HIS A 87 -14.93 5.31 15.74
C HIS A 87 -14.30 4.62 16.96
N LEU A 88 -13.48 5.35 17.75
CA LEU A 88 -12.88 4.82 18.99
C LEU A 88 -13.89 4.26 19.99
N HIS A 89 -15.08 4.84 20.05
CA HIS A 89 -16.13 4.46 21.01
C HIS A 89 -17.17 3.48 20.41
N ASP A 90 -17.02 3.15 19.13
CA ASP A 90 -17.94 2.27 18.42
C ASP A 90 -17.42 0.83 18.33
N ASN A 91 -16.36 0.51 19.08
CA ASN A 91 -15.68 -0.80 19.01
C ASN A 91 -15.20 -1.14 17.58
N ILE A 92 -14.79 -0.13 16.79
CA ILE A 92 -14.23 -0.31 15.45
C ILE A 92 -12.75 0.05 15.48
N ARG A 93 -11.90 -0.90 15.12
CA ARG A 93 -10.48 -0.69 14.93
C ARG A 93 -10.16 -0.52 13.44
N CYS A 94 -9.27 0.41 13.13
CA CYS A 94 -8.84 0.64 11.74
C CYS A 94 -7.32 0.81 11.70
N ASN A 95 -6.63 -0.09 11.00
CA ASN A 95 -5.19 -0.09 10.86
C ASN A 95 -4.77 -0.19 9.38
N ALA A 96 -3.54 0.13 9.07
CA ALA A 96 -2.98 -0.02 7.72
C ALA A 96 -1.78 -0.94 7.71
N ILE A 97 -1.68 -1.82 6.72
CA ILE A 97 -0.45 -2.52 6.39
C ILE A 97 0.28 -1.71 5.31
N LEU A 98 1.59 -1.59 5.45
CA LEU A 98 2.48 -0.95 4.50
C LEU A 98 3.41 -2.01 3.88
N PRO A 99 2.97 -2.73 2.86
CA PRO A 99 3.83 -3.69 2.19
C PRO A 99 5.01 -2.98 1.50
N GLY A 100 6.19 -3.59 1.60
CA GLY A 100 7.30 -3.30 0.70
C GLY A 100 7.07 -3.95 -0.66
N ARG A 101 8.13 -4.48 -1.27
CA ARG A 101 7.98 -5.21 -2.53
C ARG A 101 7.59 -6.65 -2.27
N ILE A 102 6.44 -7.03 -2.75
CA ILE A 102 5.87 -8.37 -2.59
C ILE A 102 5.91 -9.08 -3.95
N HIS A 103 6.50 -10.28 -3.97
CA HIS A 103 6.55 -11.12 -5.17
C HIS A 103 5.15 -11.67 -5.50
N THR A 104 4.68 -11.33 -6.65
CA THR A 104 3.35 -11.71 -7.17
C THR A 104 3.44 -11.91 -8.67
N PRO A 105 2.47 -12.59 -9.31
CA PRO A 105 2.42 -12.69 -10.78
C PRO A 105 2.46 -11.33 -11.51
N PHE A 106 2.02 -10.26 -10.84
CA PHE A 106 2.15 -8.90 -11.37
C PHE A 106 3.62 -8.48 -11.52
N VAL A 107 4.48 -8.83 -10.54
CA VAL A 107 5.92 -8.52 -10.60
C VAL A 107 6.59 -9.31 -11.71
N ASP A 108 6.24 -10.59 -11.86
CA ASP A 108 6.78 -11.43 -12.93
C ASP A 108 6.38 -10.87 -14.30
N GLY A 109 5.11 -10.53 -14.51
CA GLY A 109 4.62 -9.89 -15.73
C GLY A 109 5.31 -8.55 -16.01
N PHE A 110 5.49 -7.71 -14.99
CA PHE A 110 6.22 -6.44 -15.12
C PHE A 110 7.68 -6.65 -15.57
N ILE A 111 8.38 -7.62 -14.97
CA ILE A 111 9.76 -7.93 -15.35
C ILE A 111 9.81 -8.47 -16.78
N ALA A 112 8.94 -9.41 -17.15
CA ALA A 112 8.91 -9.98 -18.48
C ALA A 112 8.63 -8.94 -19.59
N GLU A 113 7.71 -8.01 -19.32
CA GLU A 113 7.33 -6.96 -20.28
C GLU A 113 8.39 -5.88 -20.44
N ASN A 114 9.01 -5.43 -19.33
CA ASN A 114 9.88 -4.25 -19.35
C ASN A 114 11.37 -4.60 -19.42
N TYR A 115 11.76 -5.83 -19.09
CA TYR A 115 13.15 -6.29 -19.04
C TYR A 115 13.31 -7.69 -19.64
N PRO A 116 12.87 -7.95 -20.90
CA PRO A 116 12.82 -9.29 -21.49
C PRO A 116 14.20 -9.97 -21.52
N ASP A 117 15.27 -9.20 -21.76
CA ASP A 117 16.64 -9.74 -21.90
C ASP A 117 17.38 -9.85 -20.55
N ASN A 118 16.88 -9.25 -19.47
CA ASN A 118 17.57 -9.13 -18.18
C ASN A 118 16.68 -9.50 -16.98
N GLN A 119 15.75 -10.44 -17.16
CA GLN A 119 14.73 -10.76 -16.15
C GLN A 119 15.34 -11.20 -14.81
N ALA A 120 16.33 -12.09 -14.84
CA ALA A 120 16.99 -12.61 -13.62
C ALA A 120 17.73 -11.51 -12.86
N GLU A 121 18.44 -10.61 -13.57
CA GLU A 121 19.13 -9.48 -12.96
C GLU A 121 18.14 -8.49 -12.34
N MET A 122 17.04 -8.20 -13.04
CA MET A 122 16.02 -7.29 -12.52
C MET A 122 15.32 -7.90 -11.29
N PHE A 123 14.99 -9.19 -11.31
CA PHE A 123 14.43 -9.88 -10.15
C PHE A 123 15.36 -9.78 -8.94
N ARG A 124 16.67 -9.99 -9.14
CA ARG A 124 17.68 -9.84 -8.09
C ARG A 124 17.73 -8.41 -7.57
N LYS A 125 17.80 -7.39 -8.44
CA LYS A 125 17.78 -5.96 -8.04
C LYS A 125 16.53 -5.60 -7.22
N LEU A 126 15.36 -6.08 -7.64
CA LEU A 126 14.10 -5.86 -6.92
C LEU A 126 14.08 -6.56 -5.57
N SER A 127 14.75 -7.71 -5.44
CA SER A 127 14.90 -8.45 -4.19
C SER A 127 15.85 -7.75 -3.22
N GLU A 128 17.02 -7.37 -3.70
CA GLU A 128 18.08 -6.70 -2.91
C GLU A 128 17.69 -5.26 -2.48
N TYR A 129 16.65 -4.69 -3.07
CA TYR A 129 16.12 -3.40 -2.64
C TYR A 129 15.63 -3.43 -1.19
N GLN A 130 15.12 -4.56 -0.71
CA GLN A 130 14.77 -4.77 0.68
C GLN A 130 16.00 -5.19 1.46
N PRO A 131 16.31 -4.57 2.63
CA PRO A 131 17.46 -4.95 3.47
C PRO A 131 17.54 -6.43 3.82
N ILE A 132 16.40 -7.11 3.93
CA ILE A 132 16.34 -8.58 4.17
C ILE A 132 16.84 -9.41 2.97
N GLY A 133 17.08 -8.79 1.80
CA GLY A 133 17.66 -9.43 0.61
C GLY A 133 16.68 -10.21 -0.27
N ARG A 134 15.38 -10.13 -0.02
CA ARG A 134 14.36 -10.79 -0.84
C ARG A 134 13.06 -9.97 -0.90
N MET A 135 12.25 -10.22 -1.89
CA MET A 135 10.85 -9.77 -1.88
C MET A 135 10.04 -10.55 -0.83
N GLY A 136 9.04 -9.90 -0.25
CA GLY A 136 8.05 -10.56 0.60
C GLY A 136 7.08 -11.42 -0.22
N THR A 137 6.27 -12.20 0.47
CA THR A 137 5.21 -13.02 -0.12
C THR A 137 3.83 -12.49 0.26
N PRO A 138 2.77 -12.79 -0.53
CA PRO A 138 1.39 -12.48 -0.14
C PRO A 138 1.00 -13.08 1.22
N ALA A 139 1.50 -14.27 1.55
CA ALA A 139 1.23 -14.92 2.83
C ALA A 139 1.78 -14.14 4.03
N GLU A 140 2.94 -13.49 3.89
CA GLU A 140 3.51 -12.65 4.96
C GLU A 140 2.66 -11.40 5.22
N VAL A 141 2.10 -10.80 4.17
CA VAL A 141 1.13 -9.70 4.30
C VAL A 141 -0.18 -10.21 4.91
N GLY A 142 -0.66 -11.38 4.45
CA GLY A 142 -1.88 -12.02 4.96
C GLY A 142 -1.79 -12.35 6.45
N ALA A 143 -0.63 -12.83 6.93
CA ALA A 143 -0.42 -13.11 8.35
C ALA A 143 -0.61 -11.86 9.23
N MET A 144 -0.07 -10.70 8.80
CA MET A 144 -0.30 -9.44 9.50
C MET A 144 -1.79 -9.02 9.45
N ALA A 145 -2.46 -9.22 8.32
CA ALA A 145 -3.88 -8.90 8.21
C ALA A 145 -4.74 -9.75 9.15
N VAL A 146 -4.47 -11.05 9.26
CA VAL A 146 -5.14 -11.96 10.19
C VAL A 146 -4.93 -11.49 11.63
N PHE A 147 -3.69 -11.21 12.04
CA PHE A 147 -3.40 -10.70 13.37
C PHE A 147 -4.15 -9.40 13.66
N LEU A 148 -4.11 -8.42 12.77
CA LEU A 148 -4.78 -7.13 12.96
C LEU A 148 -6.32 -7.24 13.01
N CYS A 149 -6.89 -8.27 12.39
CA CYS A 149 -8.33 -8.55 12.45
C CYS A 149 -8.75 -9.37 13.68
N SER A 150 -7.80 -9.97 14.41
CA SER A 150 -8.10 -10.84 15.55
C SER A 150 -8.25 -10.05 16.87
N ASP A 151 -8.70 -10.73 17.90
CA ASP A 151 -8.87 -10.17 19.25
C ASP A 151 -7.51 -9.89 19.94
N GLU A 152 -6.44 -10.57 19.54
CA GLU A 152 -5.09 -10.31 20.02
C GLU A 152 -4.62 -8.88 19.69
N ALA A 153 -5.21 -8.27 18.65
CA ALA A 153 -4.95 -6.88 18.28
C ALA A 153 -5.95 -5.88 18.91
N SER A 154 -6.67 -6.26 19.96
CA SER A 154 -7.74 -5.44 20.56
C SER A 154 -7.29 -4.07 21.07
N PHE A 155 -6.01 -3.90 21.42
CA PHE A 155 -5.43 -2.61 21.85
C PHE A 155 -4.71 -1.86 20.71
N ILE A 156 -4.94 -2.27 19.45
CA ILE A 156 -4.25 -1.73 18.27
C ILE A 156 -5.26 -1.09 17.33
N THR A 157 -5.20 0.25 17.18
CA THR A 157 -5.99 1.01 16.22
C THR A 157 -5.25 2.28 15.79
N GLY A 158 -5.50 2.76 14.58
CA GLY A 158 -4.90 3.97 14.04
C GLY A 158 -3.40 3.85 13.79
N ALA A 159 -2.90 2.67 13.45
CA ALA A 159 -1.46 2.45 13.30
C ALA A 159 -1.09 1.91 11.90
N PRO A 160 0.08 2.32 11.35
CA PRO A 160 0.68 1.73 10.18
C PRO A 160 1.60 0.57 10.56
N PHE A 161 1.51 -0.54 9.83
CA PHE A 161 2.33 -1.73 10.07
C PHE A 161 3.14 -2.07 8.82
N PRO A 162 4.46 -1.75 8.79
CA PRO A 162 5.34 -2.17 7.72
C PRO A 162 5.47 -3.70 7.66
N VAL A 163 5.31 -4.25 6.44
CA VAL A 163 5.66 -5.62 6.08
C VAL A 163 6.56 -5.50 4.85
N ASP A 164 7.82 -5.12 5.06
CA ASP A 164 8.63 -4.50 4.03
C ASP A 164 10.10 -4.94 4.01
N GLY A 165 10.46 -5.95 4.82
CA GLY A 165 11.83 -6.45 4.90
C GLY A 165 12.86 -5.40 5.35
N GLY A 166 12.44 -4.41 6.16
CA GLY A 166 13.28 -3.35 6.71
C GLY A 166 13.41 -2.11 5.83
N THR A 167 12.66 -2.03 4.75
CA THR A 167 12.79 -0.94 3.76
C THR A 167 12.60 0.46 4.35
N LEU A 168 11.71 0.64 5.31
CA LEU A 168 11.46 1.95 5.92
C LEU A 168 12.49 2.36 6.98
N TYR A 169 12.96 1.41 7.79
CA TYR A 169 13.67 1.78 9.03
C TYR A 169 15.07 1.20 9.18
N VAL A 170 15.50 0.29 8.30
CA VAL A 170 16.78 -0.46 8.44
C VAL A 170 17.74 -0.17 7.27
N ARG A 171 17.57 0.95 6.56
CA ARG A 171 18.48 1.37 5.48
C ARG A 171 19.74 2.01 6.02
#